data_0aae0fb4a0f1cda5184bb88edf3dbe42
#
_entry.id   0aae0fb4a0f1cda5184bb88edf3dbe42
#
_cell.length_a   1.000
_cell.length_b   1.000
_cell.length_c   1.000
_cell.angle_alpha   90.00
_cell.angle_beta   90.00
_cell.angle_gamma   90.00
#
_symmetry.space_group_name_H-M   'P 1'
#
loop_
_entity.id
_entity.type
_entity.pdbx_description
1 polymer ?
#
loop_
_entity_poly.entity_id
_entity_poly.type
_entity_poly.pdbx_seq_one_letter_code
_entity_poly.pdbx_strand_id
1 'polypeptide(L)'
;MTRLAAVVAVLVLAGCVVRYLRGPQLTGTCDGACDHYLACRGSDIGGVREACLAECPQVFGDRDSLMAFESLTCPATLEYVEGPDHRPPGAPPIGTTAQQ
;
A
#
# COMPACT_ATOMS: atom_id res chain seq x y z
N MET A 1 5.30 11.64 42.66
CA MET A 1 5.73 10.50 41.84
C MET A 1 4.60 9.86 41.06
N THR A 2 3.43 9.69 41.69
CA THR A 2 2.27 9.12 40.98
C THR A 2 1.77 10.00 39.81
N ARG A 3 1.93 11.32 39.92
CA ARG A 3 1.51 12.22 38.84
C ARG A 3 2.39 12.10 37.58
N LEU A 4 3.67 11.88 37.76
CA LEU A 4 4.60 11.71 36.64
C LEU A 4 4.32 10.40 35.88
N ALA A 5 4.06 9.32 36.59
CA ALA A 5 3.72 8.05 35.98
C ALA A 5 2.43 8.14 35.18
N ALA A 6 1.41 8.85 35.69
CA ALA A 6 0.16 9.04 35.00
C ALA A 6 0.33 9.86 33.71
N VAL A 7 1.13 10.91 33.75
CA VAL A 7 1.42 11.74 32.55
C VAL A 7 2.14 10.94 31.48
N VAL A 8 3.14 10.15 31.87
CA VAL A 8 3.87 9.30 30.92
C VAL A 8 2.92 8.26 30.29
N ALA A 9 2.06 7.64 31.08
CA ALA A 9 1.10 6.66 30.53
C ALA A 9 0.15 7.29 29.53
N VAL A 10 -0.34 8.51 29.80
CA VAL A 10 -1.24 9.23 28.90
C VAL A 10 -0.54 9.56 27.59
N LEU A 11 0.72 10.00 27.63
CA LEU A 11 1.48 10.34 26.45
C LEU A 11 1.74 9.10 25.57
N VAL A 12 2.05 7.95 26.18
CA VAL A 12 2.24 6.70 25.45
C VAL A 12 0.95 6.26 24.78
N LEU A 13 -0.16 6.32 25.49
CA LEU A 13 -1.46 5.94 24.92
C LEU A 13 -1.87 6.87 23.78
N ALA A 14 -1.65 8.17 23.92
CA ALA A 14 -1.95 9.13 22.87
C ALA A 14 -1.11 8.86 21.61
N GLY A 15 0.17 8.52 21.78
CA GLY A 15 1.02 8.17 20.66
C GLY A 15 0.55 6.92 19.93
N CYS A 16 0.15 5.88 20.64
CA CYS A 16 -0.36 4.65 20.05
C CYS A 16 -1.69 4.90 19.31
N VAL A 17 -2.60 5.67 19.89
CA VAL A 17 -3.88 6.00 19.28
C VAL A 17 -3.67 6.80 17.98
N VAL A 18 -2.77 7.79 17.99
CA VAL A 18 -2.47 8.59 16.79
C VAL A 18 -1.94 7.70 15.68
N ARG A 19 -1.04 6.77 15.99
CA ARG A 19 -0.53 5.82 15.00
C ARG A 19 -1.62 4.93 14.43
N TYR A 20 -2.50 4.45 15.29
CA TYR A 20 -3.60 3.58 14.88
C TYR A 20 -4.58 4.32 13.98
N LEU A 21 -4.93 5.56 14.32
CA LEU A 21 -5.91 6.34 13.58
C LEU A 21 -5.39 6.82 12.22
N ARG A 22 -4.08 7.03 12.09
CA ARG A 22 -3.50 7.46 10.82
C ARG A 22 -3.52 6.37 9.75
N GLY A 23 -3.49 5.10 10.17
CA GLY A 23 -3.43 3.98 9.25
C GLY A 23 -2.14 3.98 8.42
N PRO A 24 -2.09 3.17 7.34
CA PRO A 24 -0.95 3.16 6.42
C PRO A 24 -0.81 4.52 5.74
N GLN A 25 0.42 5.05 5.71
CA GLN A 25 0.67 6.32 5.05
C GLN A 25 0.90 6.08 3.57
N LEU A 26 0.13 6.80 2.74
CA LEU A 26 0.33 6.78 1.30
C LEU A 26 1.42 7.79 0.96
N THR A 27 2.43 7.36 0.22
CA THR A 27 3.59 8.20 -0.10
C THR A 27 3.39 9.03 -1.36
N GLY A 28 2.66 8.51 -2.33
CA GLY A 28 2.51 9.13 -3.63
C GLY A 28 3.81 9.15 -4.42
N THR A 29 4.69 8.16 -4.18
CA THR A 29 5.99 8.04 -4.86
C THR A 29 6.11 6.65 -5.47
N CYS A 30 7.00 6.52 -6.46
CA CYS A 30 7.30 5.22 -7.04
C CYS A 30 7.93 4.27 -6.03
N ASP A 31 8.78 4.78 -5.13
CA ASP A 31 9.35 3.96 -4.06
C ASP A 31 8.25 3.36 -3.19
N GLY A 32 7.28 4.16 -2.77
CA GLY A 32 6.18 3.69 -1.94
C GLY A 32 5.27 2.72 -2.68
N ALA A 33 4.97 3.01 -3.94
CA ALA A 33 4.14 2.13 -4.77
C ALA A 33 4.81 0.76 -4.96
N CYS A 34 6.10 0.74 -5.23
CA CYS A 34 6.84 -0.50 -5.41
C CYS A 34 6.99 -1.26 -4.09
N ASP A 35 7.18 -0.54 -2.97
CA ASP A 35 7.19 -1.17 -1.64
C ASP A 35 5.85 -1.84 -1.35
N HIS A 36 4.75 -1.18 -1.69
CA HIS A 36 3.41 -1.74 -1.53
C HIS A 36 3.24 -3.03 -2.33
N TYR A 37 3.65 -3.00 -3.60
CA TYR A 37 3.59 -4.19 -4.46
C TYR A 37 4.40 -5.34 -3.89
N LEU A 38 5.66 -5.06 -3.48
CA LEU A 38 6.53 -6.10 -2.93
C LEU A 38 6.00 -6.66 -1.61
N ALA A 39 5.40 -5.81 -0.77
CA ALA A 39 4.78 -6.27 0.46
C ALA A 39 3.63 -7.23 0.18
N CYS A 40 2.82 -6.92 -0.83
CA CYS A 40 1.72 -7.79 -1.24
C CYS A 40 2.21 -9.08 -1.88
N ARG A 41 3.29 -9.02 -2.65
CA ARG A 41 3.90 -10.18 -3.28
C ARG A 41 4.64 -11.06 -2.28
N GLY A 42 5.24 -10.46 -1.26
CA GLY A 42 5.96 -11.18 -0.20
C GLY A 42 7.43 -11.43 -0.47
N SER A 43 7.97 -10.99 -1.62
CA SER A 43 9.38 -11.21 -1.94
C SER A 43 9.88 -10.24 -2.99
N ASP A 44 11.21 -9.99 -2.97
CA ASP A 44 11.91 -9.23 -4.00
C ASP A 44 12.95 -10.12 -4.66
N ILE A 45 12.48 -11.16 -5.34
CA ILE A 45 13.34 -12.13 -6.02
C ILE A 45 13.48 -11.72 -7.48
N GLY A 46 14.71 -11.75 -8.00
CA GLY A 46 14.97 -11.51 -9.41
C GLY A 46 14.90 -10.06 -9.86
N GLY A 47 15.13 -9.12 -8.95
CA GLY A 47 15.16 -7.70 -9.32
C GLY A 47 13.79 -7.11 -9.58
N VAL A 48 12.73 -7.65 -8.98
CA VAL A 48 11.36 -7.19 -9.18
C VAL A 48 11.21 -5.73 -8.77
N ARG A 49 11.87 -5.31 -7.67
CA ARG A 49 11.82 -3.92 -7.23
C ARG A 49 12.41 -2.98 -8.26
N GLU A 50 13.56 -3.33 -8.82
CA GLU A 50 14.21 -2.49 -9.85
C GLU A 50 13.33 -2.36 -11.08
N ALA A 51 12.73 -3.46 -11.53
CA ALA A 51 11.81 -3.43 -12.66
C ALA A 51 10.60 -2.56 -12.36
N CYS A 52 10.03 -2.68 -11.17
CA CYS A 52 8.91 -1.85 -10.75
C CYS A 52 9.26 -0.37 -10.76
N LEU A 53 10.42 0.00 -10.20
CA LEU A 53 10.87 1.39 -10.16
C LEU A 53 11.12 1.95 -11.57
N ALA A 54 11.61 1.13 -12.51
CA ALA A 54 11.84 1.54 -13.87
C ALA A 54 10.54 1.79 -14.63
N GLU A 55 9.53 0.96 -14.40
CA GLU A 55 8.24 1.06 -15.09
C GLU A 55 7.30 2.10 -14.47
N CYS A 56 7.41 2.34 -13.18
CA CYS A 56 6.48 3.17 -12.43
C CYS A 56 6.25 4.56 -13.04
N PRO A 57 7.28 5.34 -13.44
CA PRO A 57 7.05 6.65 -14.00
C PRO A 57 6.29 6.63 -15.33
N GLN A 58 6.32 5.50 -16.02
CA GLN A 58 5.62 5.36 -17.31
C GLN A 58 4.15 4.99 -17.12
N VAL A 59 3.82 4.35 -15.99
CA VAL A 59 2.46 3.91 -15.70
C VAL A 59 1.70 4.98 -14.91
N PHE A 60 2.36 5.59 -13.94
CA PHE A 60 1.74 6.57 -13.06
C PHE A 60 2.34 7.95 -13.34
N GLY A 61 1.51 8.83 -13.91
CA GLY A 61 1.94 10.16 -14.29
C GLY A 61 1.87 11.19 -13.17
N ASP A 62 1.19 10.89 -12.07
CA ASP A 62 0.99 11.86 -11.00
C ASP A 62 0.92 11.18 -9.63
N ARG A 63 0.97 12.03 -8.59
CA ARG A 63 0.94 11.59 -7.21
C ARG A 63 -0.37 10.89 -6.84
N ASP A 64 -1.49 11.41 -7.34
CA ASP A 64 -2.81 10.86 -7.02
C ASP A 64 -2.95 9.44 -7.54
N SER A 65 -2.46 9.17 -8.74
CA SER A 65 -2.44 7.81 -9.28
C SER A 65 -1.61 6.86 -8.44
N LEU A 66 -0.44 7.32 -7.98
CA LEU A 66 0.42 6.54 -7.11
C LEU A 66 -0.26 6.23 -5.78
N MET A 67 -0.91 7.22 -5.18
CA MET A 67 -1.63 7.02 -3.93
C MET A 67 -2.81 6.06 -4.10
N ALA A 68 -3.51 6.16 -5.21
CA ALA A 68 -4.60 5.24 -5.52
C ALA A 68 -4.08 3.79 -5.61
N PHE A 69 -2.94 3.59 -6.26
CA PHE A 69 -2.31 2.27 -6.32
C PHE A 69 -1.91 1.76 -4.94
N GLU A 70 -1.28 2.61 -4.12
CA GLU A 70 -0.87 2.24 -2.77
C GLU A 70 -2.05 1.89 -1.87
N SER A 71 -3.25 2.37 -2.18
CA SER A 71 -4.46 2.09 -1.40
C SER A 71 -5.17 0.82 -1.81
N LEU A 72 -4.74 0.15 -2.87
CA LEU A 72 -5.34 -1.10 -3.31
C LEU A 72 -5.11 -2.22 -2.30
N THR A 73 -6.06 -3.15 -2.21
CA THR A 73 -5.84 -4.40 -1.48
C THR A 73 -4.74 -5.21 -2.15
N CYS A 74 -4.15 -6.16 -1.43
CA CYS A 74 -3.12 -6.99 -2.05
C CYS A 74 -3.63 -7.79 -3.25
N PRO A 75 -4.81 -8.45 -3.21
CA PRO A 75 -5.31 -9.12 -4.41
C PRO A 75 -5.47 -8.18 -5.61
N ALA A 76 -5.99 -6.97 -5.38
CA ALA A 76 -6.16 -5.99 -6.44
C ALA A 76 -4.82 -5.48 -6.96
N THR A 77 -3.85 -5.28 -6.08
CA THR A 77 -2.50 -4.87 -6.46
C THR A 77 -1.83 -5.91 -7.35
N LEU A 78 -1.88 -7.16 -6.95
CA LEU A 78 -1.26 -8.24 -7.70
C LEU A 78 -1.95 -8.43 -9.06
N GLU A 79 -3.26 -8.33 -9.11
CA GLU A 79 -3.98 -8.42 -10.39
C GLU A 79 -3.61 -7.26 -11.31
N TYR A 80 -3.48 -6.05 -10.76
CA TYR A 80 -3.12 -4.88 -11.54
C TYR A 80 -1.73 -5.02 -12.18
N VAL A 81 -0.76 -5.52 -11.42
CA VAL A 81 0.63 -5.60 -11.89
C VAL A 81 0.89 -6.89 -12.66
N GLU A 82 0.40 -8.03 -12.16
CA GLU A 82 0.76 -9.35 -12.67
C GLU A 82 -0.33 -9.97 -13.53
N GLY A 83 -1.51 -9.37 -13.56
CA GLY A 83 -2.59 -9.81 -14.41
C GLY A 83 -3.63 -10.66 -13.71
N PRO A 84 -4.65 -11.12 -14.46
CA PRO A 84 -5.83 -11.77 -13.89
C PRO A 84 -5.58 -13.12 -13.22
N ASP A 85 -4.42 -13.72 -13.42
CA ASP A 85 -4.10 -15.02 -12.80
C ASP A 85 -4.02 -14.93 -11.28
N HIS A 86 -3.84 -13.74 -10.73
CA HIS A 86 -3.74 -13.51 -9.29
C HIS A 86 -5.08 -13.12 -8.66
N ARG A 87 -6.14 -13.12 -9.44
CA ARG A 87 -7.46 -12.78 -8.94
C ARG A 87 -8.05 -13.94 -8.15
N PRO A 88 -8.72 -13.67 -7.01
CA PRO A 88 -9.42 -14.74 -6.28
C PRO A 88 -10.47 -15.40 -7.15
N PRO A 89 -10.70 -16.71 -7.00
CA PRO A 89 -11.73 -17.42 -7.75
C PRO A 89 -13.10 -16.75 -7.59
N GLY A 90 -13.79 -16.54 -8.72
CA GLY A 90 -15.11 -15.94 -8.72
C GLY A 90 -15.16 -14.42 -8.64
N ALA A 91 -14.02 -13.76 -8.46
CA ALA A 91 -13.97 -12.30 -8.43
C ALA A 91 -14.07 -11.73 -9.84
N PRO A 92 -14.79 -10.61 -10.05
CA PRO A 92 -14.84 -9.97 -11.36
C PRO A 92 -13.50 -9.32 -11.71
N PRO A 93 -13.17 -9.22 -13.01
CA PRO A 93 -11.95 -8.53 -13.44
C PRO A 93 -11.95 -7.06 -13.01
N ILE A 94 -10.76 -6.56 -12.67
CA ILE A 94 -10.59 -5.13 -12.36
C ILE A 94 -10.94 -4.32 -13.61
N GLY A 95 -11.75 -3.29 -13.43
CA GLY A 95 -12.17 -2.41 -14.51
C GLY A 95 -13.36 -2.88 -15.29
N THR A 96 -13.82 -4.12 -15.09
CA THR A 96 -15.00 -4.64 -15.79
C THR A 96 -16.28 -4.29 -15.05
N THR A 97 -16.33 -4.59 -13.76
CA THR A 97 -17.51 -4.33 -12.94
C THR A 97 -17.58 -2.90 -12.46
N ALA A 98 -16.41 -2.31 -12.21
CA ALA A 98 -16.36 -0.92 -11.76
C ALA A 98 -16.90 0.05 -12.80
N GLN A 99 -16.97 -0.38 -14.04
CA GLN A 99 -17.51 0.42 -15.12
C GLN A 99 -19.03 0.34 -15.20
N GLN A 100 -19.59 -0.50 -14.42
CA GLN A 100 -21.04 -0.70 -14.35
C GLN A 100 -21.62 -0.04 -13.08
#